data_b429b38ee01b40b7e530e058a7bc70ab
#
_entry.id   b429b38ee01b40b7e530e058a7bc70ab
#
_cell.length_a   1.000
_cell.length_b   1.000
_cell.length_c   1.000
_cell.angle_alpha   90.00
_cell.angle_beta   90.00
_cell.angle_gamma   90.00
#
_symmetry.space_group_name_H-M   'P 1'
#
loop_
_entity.id
_entity.type
_entity.pdbx_description
1 polymer ?
#
loop_
_entity_poly.entity_id
_entity_poly.type
_entity_poly.pdbx_seq_one_letter_code
_entity_poly.pdbx_strand_id
1 'polypeptide(L)'
;MKQLKRECAILMRHCTKKAYRMSEKLYHKAEDLVEEVRYDIEAFRQRDPAAHSDLEVLLLYSGLHARLAHRLSHALYRNGHTFAARAVSQGAKALTGIEIHPGATIGRGLVIDHGSGVVIGETTEIGDDCTLYQGVTLGGTGKDEGKRHPTLGNHVMVGAGAKILGPMTIGDNAKIAAGAVVLDEIPADSTAVGIPAKVVRVAGQRVANDLDQIHIPDPVSQELKALRAQLDALEKKVSARKVTPRKKASAKTKKEEK
;
A
#
# COMPACT_ATOMS: atom_id res chain seq x y z
N MET A 1 -3.61 2.26 68.51
CA MET A 1 -3.85 3.53 67.77
C MET A 1 -2.62 4.09 67.07
N LYS A 2 -1.41 4.18 67.61
CA LYS A 2 -0.20 4.73 66.97
C LYS A 2 0.28 3.86 65.76
N GLN A 3 0.17 2.55 65.84
CA GLN A 3 0.59 1.63 64.76
C GLN A 3 -0.33 1.72 63.55
N LEU A 4 -1.66 1.78 63.74
CA LEU A 4 -2.66 1.94 62.67
C LEU A 4 -2.47 3.27 61.88
N LYS A 5 -2.13 4.38 62.59
CA LYS A 5 -1.82 5.67 61.97
C LYS A 5 -0.54 5.62 61.11
N ARG A 6 0.49 4.85 61.54
CA ARG A 6 1.71 4.66 60.74
C ARG A 6 1.44 3.84 59.47
N GLU A 7 0.70 2.75 59.58
CA GLU A 7 0.33 1.92 58.40
C GLU A 7 -0.52 2.68 57.39
N CYS A 8 -1.53 3.44 57.86
CA CYS A 8 -2.30 4.31 56.98
C CYS A 8 -1.44 5.39 56.26
N ALA A 9 -0.48 5.99 56.97
CA ALA A 9 0.41 6.99 56.35
C ALA A 9 1.36 6.39 55.32
N ILE A 10 1.83 5.16 55.53
CA ILE A 10 2.65 4.41 54.56
C ILE A 10 1.81 4.06 53.32
N LEU A 11 0.58 3.58 53.50
CA LEU A 11 -0.35 3.26 52.42
C LEU A 11 -0.69 4.49 51.57
N MET A 12 -0.99 5.62 52.22
CA MET A 12 -1.25 6.89 51.51
C MET A 12 -0.05 7.37 50.72
N ARG A 13 1.17 7.29 51.27
CA ARG A 13 2.39 7.65 50.53
C ARG A 13 2.64 6.72 49.31
N HIS A 14 2.28 5.44 49.42
CA HIS A 14 2.39 4.49 48.31
C HIS A 14 1.35 4.77 47.24
N CYS A 15 0.10 5.04 47.62
CA CYS A 15 -0.97 5.42 46.67
C CYS A 15 -0.66 6.73 45.96
N THR A 16 -0.16 7.76 46.65
CA THR A 16 0.20 9.03 46.00
C THR A 16 1.38 8.89 45.05
N LYS A 17 2.42 8.11 45.38
CA LYS A 17 3.53 7.83 44.48
C LYS A 17 3.11 7.03 43.23
N LYS A 18 2.21 6.06 43.41
CA LYS A 18 1.66 5.27 42.31
C LYS A 18 0.77 6.12 41.39
N ALA A 19 -0.07 6.99 41.96
CA ALA A 19 -0.90 7.93 41.21
C ALA A 19 -0.05 8.94 40.43
N TYR A 20 0.98 9.50 41.08
CA TYR A 20 1.91 10.44 40.43
C TYR A 20 2.64 9.77 39.25
N ARG A 21 3.23 8.57 39.42
CA ARG A 21 3.86 7.83 38.33
C ARG A 21 2.89 7.48 37.18
N MET A 22 1.62 7.24 37.50
CA MET A 22 0.60 6.97 36.53
C MET A 22 0.24 8.23 35.72
N SER A 23 0.16 9.39 36.39
CA SER A 23 -0.08 10.67 35.72
C SER A 23 1.08 11.08 34.82
N GLU A 24 2.34 10.89 35.22
CA GLU A 24 3.50 11.11 34.36
C GLU A 24 3.46 10.22 33.11
N LYS A 25 3.20 8.92 33.29
CA LYS A 25 3.07 8.00 32.13
C LYS A 25 1.94 8.39 31.19
N LEU A 26 0.81 8.84 31.72
CA LEU A 26 -0.31 9.31 30.91
C LEU A 26 0.04 10.61 30.18
N TYR A 27 0.76 11.52 30.84
CA TYR A 27 1.21 12.77 30.25
C TYR A 27 2.17 12.52 29.06
N HIS A 28 3.22 11.72 29.25
CA HIS A 28 4.14 11.38 28.17
C HIS A 28 3.43 10.63 27.01
N LYS A 29 2.53 9.71 27.33
CA LYS A 29 1.74 9.03 26.28
C LYS A 29 0.83 10.00 25.51
N ALA A 30 0.33 11.04 26.15
CA ALA A 30 -0.45 12.07 25.48
C ALA A 30 0.44 12.98 24.61
N GLU A 31 1.64 13.33 25.07
CA GLU A 31 2.63 14.06 24.28
C GLU A 31 3.02 13.27 23.02
N ASP A 32 3.39 11.98 23.18
CA ASP A 32 3.72 11.09 22.05
C ASP A 32 2.56 11.04 21.02
N LEU A 33 1.32 10.93 21.49
CA LEU A 33 0.16 10.89 20.61
C LEU A 33 -0.03 12.21 19.85
N VAL A 34 0.17 13.36 20.51
CA VAL A 34 0.07 14.67 19.87
C VAL A 34 1.16 14.82 18.80
N GLU A 35 2.38 14.36 19.09
CA GLU A 35 3.47 14.40 18.14
C GLU A 35 3.20 13.50 16.92
N GLU A 36 2.70 12.29 17.12
CA GLU A 36 2.27 11.39 16.05
C GLU A 36 1.16 12.00 15.17
N VAL A 37 0.18 12.68 15.78
CA VAL A 37 -0.90 13.34 15.03
C VAL A 37 -0.36 14.52 14.22
N ARG A 38 0.56 15.31 14.80
CA ARG A 38 1.24 16.39 14.06
C ARG A 38 2.03 15.86 12.87
N TYR A 39 2.76 14.77 13.06
CA TYR A 39 3.48 14.11 11.97
C TYR A 39 2.54 13.65 10.85
N ASP A 40 1.41 13.02 11.19
CA ASP A 40 0.43 12.61 10.19
C ASP A 40 -0.14 13.84 9.44
N ILE A 41 -0.49 14.93 10.13
CA ILE A 41 -0.98 16.18 9.49
C ILE A 41 0.06 16.74 8.52
N GLU A 42 1.33 16.81 8.94
CA GLU A 42 2.43 17.29 8.10
C GLU A 42 2.61 16.41 6.87
N ALA A 43 2.48 15.07 7.01
CA ALA A 43 2.54 14.13 5.90
C ALA A 43 1.46 14.41 4.84
N PHE A 44 0.22 14.74 5.25
CA PHE A 44 -0.83 15.17 4.31
C PHE A 44 -0.46 16.47 3.61
N ARG A 45 0.02 17.49 4.35
CA ARG A 45 0.39 18.78 3.77
C ARG A 45 1.53 18.73 2.77
N GLN A 46 2.49 17.82 3.01
CA GLN A 46 3.63 17.65 2.10
C GLN A 46 3.26 16.89 0.81
N ARG A 47 2.24 16.02 0.87
CA ARG A 47 1.90 15.14 -0.24
C ARG A 47 0.67 15.56 -1.02
N ASP A 48 -0.25 16.29 -0.39
CA ASP A 48 -1.43 16.83 -1.06
C ASP A 48 -1.29 18.34 -1.31
N PRO A 49 -1.11 18.76 -2.57
CA PRO A 49 -1.04 20.18 -2.93
C PRO A 49 -2.30 20.98 -2.58
N ALA A 50 -3.45 20.32 -2.38
CA ALA A 50 -4.71 20.96 -2.01
C ALA A 50 -4.82 21.22 -0.50
N ALA A 51 -3.92 20.68 0.33
CA ALA A 51 -3.90 20.88 1.77
C ALA A 51 -3.32 22.24 2.16
N HIS A 52 -4.16 23.25 2.40
CA HIS A 52 -3.71 24.62 2.65
C HIS A 52 -3.34 24.91 4.11
N SER A 53 -3.89 24.17 5.08
CA SER A 53 -3.62 24.39 6.51
C SER A 53 -3.76 23.13 7.35
N ASP A 54 -3.09 23.11 8.51
CA ASP A 54 -3.20 21.99 9.49
C ASP A 54 -4.63 21.82 9.99
N LEU A 55 -5.35 22.96 10.18
CA LEU A 55 -6.73 22.95 10.63
C LEU A 55 -7.67 22.31 9.59
N GLU A 56 -7.44 22.60 8.32
CA GLU A 56 -8.18 22.00 7.21
C GLU A 56 -7.97 20.47 7.18
N VAL A 57 -6.70 20.02 7.26
CA VAL A 57 -6.39 18.59 7.30
C VAL A 57 -7.03 17.92 8.51
N LEU A 58 -6.93 18.54 9.70
CA LEU A 58 -7.50 18.00 10.92
C LEU A 58 -9.02 17.84 10.86
N LEU A 59 -9.73 18.81 10.27
CA LEU A 59 -11.20 18.85 10.31
C LEU A 59 -11.87 18.22 9.09
N LEU A 60 -11.22 18.16 7.92
CA LEU A 60 -11.88 17.80 6.67
C LEU A 60 -11.33 16.55 5.99
N TYR A 61 -10.14 16.05 6.39
CA TYR A 61 -9.53 14.94 5.71
C TYR A 61 -9.97 13.59 6.28
N SER A 62 -10.76 12.86 5.52
CA SER A 62 -11.31 11.56 5.89
C SER A 62 -10.22 10.52 6.17
N GLY A 63 -9.11 10.57 5.43
CA GLY A 63 -7.95 9.69 5.64
C GLY A 63 -7.32 9.86 7.02
N LEU A 64 -7.17 11.11 7.49
CA LEU A 64 -6.68 11.38 8.85
C LEU A 64 -7.68 10.90 9.90
N HIS A 65 -8.97 11.15 9.70
CA HIS A 65 -10.01 10.69 10.65
C HIS A 65 -10.02 9.15 10.77
N ALA A 66 -9.91 8.42 9.64
CA ALA A 66 -9.82 6.97 9.64
C ALA A 66 -8.56 6.48 10.38
N ARG A 67 -7.43 7.17 10.20
CA ARG A 67 -6.17 6.87 10.89
C ARG A 67 -6.27 7.07 12.41
N LEU A 68 -6.88 8.16 12.86
CA LEU A 68 -7.11 8.44 14.28
C LEU A 68 -8.04 7.39 14.92
N ALA A 69 -9.13 7.05 14.24
CA ALA A 69 -10.04 6.00 14.68
C ALA A 69 -9.35 4.62 14.71
N HIS A 70 -8.46 4.33 13.76
CA HIS A 70 -7.66 3.12 13.78
C HIS A 70 -6.74 3.04 15.00
N ARG A 71 -6.05 4.12 15.39
CA ARG A 71 -5.23 4.12 16.61
C ARG A 71 -6.04 3.70 17.85
N LEU A 72 -7.24 4.24 18.00
CA LEU A 72 -8.14 3.87 19.10
C LEU A 72 -8.58 2.39 19.00
N SER A 73 -9.04 1.97 17.83
CA SER A 73 -9.53 0.60 17.62
C SER A 73 -8.40 -0.43 17.77
N HIS A 74 -7.19 -0.13 17.30
CA HIS A 74 -6.00 -0.96 17.47
C HIS A 74 -5.61 -1.10 18.93
N ALA A 75 -5.63 -0.01 19.70
CA ALA A 75 -5.37 -0.05 21.14
C ALA A 75 -6.38 -0.94 21.87
N LEU A 76 -7.67 -0.84 21.55
CA LEU A 76 -8.71 -1.72 22.09
C LEU A 76 -8.48 -3.19 21.71
N TYR A 77 -8.13 -3.45 20.46
CA TYR A 77 -7.85 -4.79 19.93
C TYR A 77 -6.67 -5.44 20.66
N ARG A 78 -5.57 -4.69 20.81
CA ARG A 78 -4.36 -5.14 21.53
C ARG A 78 -4.62 -5.45 23.02
N ASN A 79 -5.62 -4.83 23.62
CA ASN A 79 -6.04 -5.09 24.99
C ASN A 79 -7.16 -6.16 25.11
N GLY A 80 -7.47 -6.89 24.02
CA GLY A 80 -8.44 -7.98 24.02
C GLY A 80 -9.90 -7.55 23.90
N HIS A 81 -10.19 -6.25 23.73
CA HIS A 81 -11.55 -5.72 23.56
C HIS A 81 -11.98 -5.78 22.07
N THR A 82 -12.00 -6.97 21.50
CA THR A 82 -12.18 -7.19 20.06
C THR A 82 -13.51 -6.64 19.51
N PHE A 83 -14.61 -6.84 20.25
CA PHE A 83 -15.92 -6.33 19.86
C PHE A 83 -15.95 -4.79 19.81
N ALA A 84 -15.44 -4.13 20.85
CA ALA A 84 -15.38 -2.67 20.92
C ALA A 84 -14.43 -2.12 19.82
N ALA A 85 -13.30 -2.76 19.59
CA ALA A 85 -12.38 -2.42 18.51
C ALA A 85 -13.07 -2.48 17.14
N ARG A 86 -13.81 -3.54 16.85
CA ARG A 86 -14.58 -3.68 15.60
C ARG A 86 -15.70 -2.65 15.50
N ALA A 87 -16.40 -2.35 16.59
CA ALA A 87 -17.44 -1.32 16.61
C ALA A 87 -16.89 0.06 16.23
N VAL A 88 -15.73 0.45 16.80
CA VAL A 88 -15.04 1.70 16.45
C VAL A 88 -14.62 1.69 14.96
N SER A 89 -14.01 0.61 14.49
CA SER A 89 -13.58 0.47 13.08
C SER A 89 -14.76 0.57 12.11
N GLN A 90 -15.89 -0.07 12.39
CA GLN A 90 -17.07 -0.01 11.51
C GLN A 90 -17.77 1.38 11.57
N GLY A 91 -17.75 2.03 12.74
CA GLY A 91 -18.20 3.42 12.86
C GLY A 91 -17.33 4.37 12.02
N ALA A 92 -16.01 4.22 12.07
CA ALA A 92 -15.09 5.00 11.24
C ALA A 92 -15.34 4.76 9.73
N LYS A 93 -15.52 3.50 9.32
CA LYS A 93 -15.88 3.15 7.93
C LYS A 93 -17.16 3.86 7.48
N ALA A 94 -18.20 3.86 8.33
CA ALA A 94 -19.47 4.50 8.00
C ALA A 94 -19.32 6.01 7.80
N LEU A 95 -18.43 6.67 8.54
CA LEU A 95 -18.20 8.11 8.48
C LEU A 95 -17.22 8.53 7.37
N THR A 96 -16.19 7.72 7.11
CA THR A 96 -15.07 8.08 6.23
C THR A 96 -15.08 7.36 4.89
N GLY A 97 -15.83 6.26 4.75
CA GLY A 97 -15.77 5.36 3.61
C GLY A 97 -14.51 4.48 3.57
N ILE A 98 -13.67 4.51 4.63
CA ILE A 98 -12.38 3.81 4.73
C ILE A 98 -12.50 2.70 5.77
N GLU A 99 -12.23 1.46 5.36
CA GLU A 99 -12.19 0.31 6.28
C GLU A 99 -10.76 -0.03 6.66
N ILE A 100 -10.44 0.10 7.96
CA ILE A 100 -9.17 -0.38 8.52
C ILE A 100 -9.49 -1.39 9.61
N HIS A 101 -9.00 -2.64 9.43
CA HIS A 101 -9.18 -3.65 10.47
C HIS A 101 -8.36 -3.29 11.73
N PRO A 102 -8.90 -3.42 12.94
CA PRO A 102 -8.17 -3.06 14.17
C PRO A 102 -6.87 -3.84 14.39
N GLY A 103 -6.73 -5.03 13.80
CA GLY A 103 -5.52 -5.85 13.87
C GLY A 103 -4.37 -5.36 12.99
N ALA A 104 -4.62 -4.51 12.01
CA ALA A 104 -3.58 -3.99 11.13
C ALA A 104 -2.53 -3.20 11.91
N THR A 105 -1.25 -3.34 11.53
CA THR A 105 -0.14 -2.56 12.08
C THR A 105 0.26 -1.48 11.08
N ILE A 106 0.27 -0.23 11.50
CA ILE A 106 0.48 0.91 10.60
C ILE A 106 1.49 1.86 11.21
N GLY A 107 2.57 2.15 10.49
CA GLY A 107 3.62 3.11 10.81
C GLY A 107 3.13 4.56 10.83
N ARG A 108 4.05 5.53 10.94
CA ARG A 108 3.77 6.96 10.96
C ARG A 108 3.57 7.50 9.56
N GLY A 109 2.89 8.63 9.44
CA GLY A 109 2.80 9.37 8.17
C GLY A 109 2.03 8.65 7.07
N LEU A 110 1.12 7.72 7.39
CA LEU A 110 0.25 7.13 6.38
C LEU A 110 -0.74 8.19 5.87
N VAL A 111 -0.63 8.51 4.59
CA VAL A 111 -1.59 9.35 3.87
C VAL A 111 -2.58 8.46 3.12
N ILE A 112 -3.87 8.63 3.39
CA ILE A 112 -4.96 8.03 2.61
C ILE A 112 -5.66 9.17 1.88
N ASP A 113 -5.33 9.33 0.62
CA ASP A 113 -5.85 10.42 -0.20
C ASP A 113 -7.17 10.03 -0.86
N HIS A 114 -8.16 10.93 -0.81
CA HIS A 114 -9.57 10.71 -1.16
C HIS A 114 -10.25 9.60 -0.35
N GLY A 115 -9.66 8.46 -0.21
CA GLY A 115 -9.93 7.36 0.71
C GLY A 115 -11.16 6.50 0.46
N SER A 116 -12.16 6.94 -0.29
CA SER A 116 -13.41 6.19 -0.51
C SER A 116 -13.14 4.78 -1.03
N GLY A 117 -13.65 3.76 -0.32
CA GLY A 117 -13.52 2.36 -0.71
C GLY A 117 -12.13 1.74 -0.45
N VAL A 118 -11.27 2.40 0.32
CA VAL A 118 -10.04 1.79 0.82
C VAL A 118 -10.37 0.70 1.83
N VAL A 119 -9.71 -0.46 1.70
CA VAL A 119 -9.85 -1.61 2.62
C VAL A 119 -8.46 -2.08 3.04
N ILE A 120 -8.19 -2.06 4.34
CA ILE A 120 -6.96 -2.54 4.96
C ILE A 120 -7.29 -3.73 5.86
N GLY A 121 -6.83 -4.93 5.48
CA GLY A 121 -7.16 -6.18 6.15
C GLY A 121 -6.42 -6.41 7.47
N GLU A 122 -6.84 -7.44 8.20
CA GLU A 122 -6.46 -7.71 9.60
C GLU A 122 -4.97 -7.84 9.85
N THR A 123 -4.26 -8.62 9.02
CA THR A 123 -2.84 -8.93 9.20
C THR A 123 -1.94 -8.08 8.30
N THR A 124 -2.47 -6.94 7.80
CA THR A 124 -1.71 -5.97 7.01
C THR A 124 -0.67 -5.29 7.91
N GLU A 125 0.51 -5.13 7.37
CA GLU A 125 1.57 -4.29 7.95
C GLU A 125 1.90 -3.18 6.96
N ILE A 126 1.98 -1.95 7.43
CA ILE A 126 2.33 -0.77 6.61
C ILE A 126 3.45 -0.04 7.32
N GLY A 127 4.56 0.17 6.62
CA GLY A 127 5.69 0.96 7.09
C GLY A 127 5.39 2.46 7.20
N ASP A 128 6.42 3.24 7.42
CA ASP A 128 6.32 4.69 7.55
C ASP A 128 6.13 5.37 6.19
N ASP A 129 5.48 6.52 6.19
CA ASP A 129 5.37 7.44 5.07
C ASP A 129 4.75 6.86 3.77
N CYS A 130 3.87 5.88 3.91
CA CYS A 130 3.12 5.32 2.80
C CYS A 130 1.98 6.23 2.34
N THR A 131 1.60 6.08 1.07
CA THR A 131 0.45 6.79 0.47
C THR A 131 -0.47 5.79 -0.22
N LEU A 132 -1.75 5.81 0.16
CA LEU A 132 -2.81 5.00 -0.45
C LEU A 132 -3.86 5.92 -1.07
N TYR A 133 -4.31 5.60 -2.28
CA TYR A 133 -5.40 6.31 -2.93
C TYR A 133 -6.74 5.58 -2.78
N GLN A 134 -7.83 6.25 -3.18
CA GLN A 134 -9.18 5.69 -3.12
C GLN A 134 -9.28 4.31 -3.79
N GLY A 135 -10.15 3.46 -3.24
CA GLY A 135 -10.43 2.14 -3.78
C GLY A 135 -9.31 1.11 -3.67
N VAL A 136 -8.19 1.43 -3.00
CA VAL A 136 -7.11 0.47 -2.72
C VAL A 136 -7.61 -0.63 -1.81
N THR A 137 -7.22 -1.88 -2.11
CA THR A 137 -7.48 -3.04 -1.24
C THR A 137 -6.16 -3.72 -0.88
N LEU A 138 -5.87 -3.77 0.42
CA LEU A 138 -4.84 -4.61 1.00
C LEU A 138 -5.53 -5.85 1.58
N GLY A 139 -5.74 -6.86 0.71
CA GLY A 139 -6.62 -8.00 0.96
C GLY A 139 -5.87 -9.31 1.19
N GLY A 140 -6.55 -10.27 1.78
CA GLY A 140 -6.09 -11.65 1.92
C GLY A 140 -6.63 -12.55 0.80
N THR A 141 -6.06 -13.76 0.68
CA THR A 141 -6.52 -14.78 -0.29
C THR A 141 -7.76 -15.56 0.19
N GLY A 142 -8.22 -15.33 1.43
CA GLY A 142 -9.42 -15.91 1.99
C GLY A 142 -9.33 -17.37 2.43
N LYS A 143 -8.18 -18.05 2.23
CA LYS A 143 -7.99 -19.46 2.58
C LYS A 143 -7.02 -19.70 3.73
N ASP A 144 -6.15 -18.75 4.02
CA ASP A 144 -5.06 -18.93 4.95
C ASP A 144 -5.42 -18.38 6.33
N GLU A 145 -5.05 -19.09 7.38
CA GLU A 145 -5.03 -18.64 8.75
C GLU A 145 -3.68 -17.91 9.03
N GLY A 146 -3.67 -16.93 9.93
CA GLY A 146 -2.46 -16.17 10.26
C GLY A 146 -2.18 -15.01 9.28
N LYS A 147 -0.92 -14.85 8.87
CA LYS A 147 -0.47 -13.79 7.94
C LYS A 147 -1.02 -14.07 6.54
N ARG A 148 -2.03 -13.30 6.13
CA ARG A 148 -2.75 -13.46 4.85
C ARG A 148 -2.94 -12.16 4.08
N HIS A 149 -2.53 -11.02 4.66
CA HIS A 149 -2.60 -9.70 4.05
C HIS A 149 -1.18 -9.17 3.81
N PRO A 150 -1.01 -8.23 2.87
CA PRO A 150 0.31 -7.77 2.47
C PRO A 150 1.05 -7.01 3.56
N THR A 151 2.38 -6.96 3.38
CA THR A 151 3.29 -6.07 4.10
C THR A 151 3.79 -5.00 3.12
N LEU A 152 3.60 -3.74 3.43
CA LEU A 152 4.18 -2.61 2.72
C LEU A 152 5.39 -2.11 3.50
N GLY A 153 6.52 -1.93 2.83
CA GLY A 153 7.69 -1.24 3.36
C GLY A 153 7.45 0.26 3.57
N ASN A 154 8.51 1.02 3.74
CA ASN A 154 8.43 2.47 3.92
C ASN A 154 8.30 3.20 2.58
N HIS A 155 7.66 4.37 2.58
CA HIS A 155 7.50 5.24 1.41
C HIS A 155 6.83 4.54 0.20
N VAL A 156 6.01 3.52 0.43
CA VAL A 156 5.27 2.83 -0.63
C VAL A 156 4.07 3.67 -1.07
N MET A 157 3.92 3.85 -2.39
CA MET A 157 2.75 4.49 -2.99
C MET A 157 1.87 3.45 -3.68
N VAL A 158 0.58 3.42 -3.34
CA VAL A 158 -0.41 2.53 -3.96
C VAL A 158 -1.48 3.37 -4.65
N GLY A 159 -1.46 3.34 -5.98
CA GLY A 159 -2.34 4.12 -6.84
C GLY A 159 -3.81 3.73 -6.74
N ALA A 160 -4.68 4.63 -7.20
CA ALA A 160 -6.13 4.49 -7.10
C ALA A 160 -6.65 3.16 -7.64
N GLY A 161 -7.52 2.51 -6.87
CA GLY A 161 -8.15 1.25 -7.27
C GLY A 161 -7.26 0.02 -7.32
N ALA A 162 -5.96 0.13 -6.99
CA ALA A 162 -5.06 -1.02 -6.98
C ALA A 162 -5.46 -2.05 -5.92
N LYS A 163 -5.22 -3.32 -6.21
CA LYS A 163 -5.50 -4.46 -5.32
C LYS A 163 -4.22 -5.23 -5.06
N ILE A 164 -3.84 -5.37 -3.80
CA ILE A 164 -2.70 -6.18 -3.37
C ILE A 164 -3.29 -7.32 -2.54
N LEU A 165 -3.19 -8.56 -3.06
CA LEU A 165 -3.96 -9.70 -2.54
C LEU A 165 -3.04 -10.85 -2.14
N GLY A 166 -2.89 -11.06 -0.85
CA GLY A 166 -2.07 -12.12 -0.26
C GLY A 166 -0.97 -11.61 0.68
N PRO A 167 -0.19 -12.49 1.28
CA PRO A 167 0.79 -12.15 2.31
C PRO A 167 2.14 -11.65 1.75
N MET A 168 2.19 -11.21 0.47
CA MET A 168 3.42 -10.76 -0.16
C MET A 168 3.96 -9.46 0.45
N THR A 169 5.23 -9.21 0.22
CA THR A 169 5.94 -7.99 0.62
C THR A 169 6.11 -7.05 -0.57
N ILE A 170 5.77 -5.80 -0.35
CA ILE A 170 6.03 -4.67 -1.25
C ILE A 170 7.20 -3.90 -0.63
N GLY A 171 8.33 -3.87 -1.31
CA GLY A 171 9.58 -3.27 -0.80
C GLY A 171 9.51 -1.75 -0.68
N ASP A 172 10.46 -1.18 0.06
CA ASP A 172 10.56 0.26 0.30
C ASP A 172 10.59 1.07 -1.01
N ASN A 173 9.99 2.24 -1.02
CA ASN A 173 9.90 3.16 -2.15
C ASN A 173 9.21 2.56 -3.40
N ALA A 174 8.56 1.41 -3.30
CA ALA A 174 7.85 0.82 -4.42
C ALA A 174 6.60 1.63 -4.78
N LYS A 175 6.29 1.67 -6.07
CA LYS A 175 5.11 2.36 -6.62
C LYS A 175 4.23 1.35 -7.34
N ILE A 176 2.98 1.25 -6.90
CA ILE A 176 1.95 0.42 -7.51
C ILE A 176 1.03 1.33 -8.32
N ALA A 177 0.91 1.08 -9.61
CA ALA A 177 0.08 1.89 -10.49
C ALA A 177 -1.40 1.80 -10.16
N ALA A 178 -2.15 2.82 -10.56
CA ALA A 178 -3.60 2.82 -10.46
C ALA A 178 -4.20 1.61 -11.20
N GLY A 179 -5.19 0.95 -10.57
CA GLY A 179 -5.87 -0.22 -11.12
C GLY A 179 -5.05 -1.51 -11.20
N ALA A 180 -3.80 -1.51 -10.74
CA ALA A 180 -2.96 -2.71 -10.77
C ALA A 180 -3.48 -3.80 -9.81
N VAL A 181 -3.30 -5.08 -10.19
CA VAL A 181 -3.60 -6.23 -9.33
C VAL A 181 -2.30 -6.97 -9.04
N VAL A 182 -1.80 -6.81 -7.82
CA VAL A 182 -0.54 -7.39 -7.34
C VAL A 182 -0.82 -8.71 -6.66
N LEU A 183 -0.18 -9.77 -7.16
CA LEU A 183 -0.31 -11.14 -6.67
C LEU A 183 1.04 -11.74 -6.24
N ASP A 184 2.14 -11.05 -6.53
CA ASP A 184 3.51 -11.47 -6.26
C ASP A 184 4.27 -10.37 -5.50
N GLU A 185 5.44 -10.70 -4.96
CA GLU A 185 6.32 -9.73 -4.28
C GLU A 185 6.80 -8.64 -5.24
N ILE A 186 6.93 -7.43 -4.75
CA ILE A 186 7.47 -6.28 -5.49
C ILE A 186 8.75 -5.81 -4.79
N PRO A 187 9.89 -5.81 -5.50
CA PRO A 187 11.16 -5.34 -4.94
C PRO A 187 11.13 -3.86 -4.55
N ALA A 188 12.03 -3.46 -3.67
CA ALA A 188 12.23 -2.06 -3.34
C ALA A 188 12.59 -1.21 -4.58
N ASP A 189 12.32 0.09 -4.52
CA ASP A 189 12.60 1.07 -5.58
C ASP A 189 12.03 0.71 -6.95
N SER A 190 10.94 -0.07 -6.98
CA SER A 190 10.32 -0.60 -8.20
C SER A 190 8.98 0.05 -8.51
N THR A 191 8.60 0.01 -9.79
CA THR A 191 7.25 0.38 -10.23
C THR A 191 6.58 -0.83 -10.84
N ALA A 192 5.39 -1.18 -10.34
CA ALA A 192 4.58 -2.30 -10.81
C ALA A 192 3.26 -1.82 -11.42
N VAL A 193 2.86 -2.36 -12.57
CA VAL A 193 1.66 -1.95 -13.31
C VAL A 193 0.97 -3.15 -13.96
N GLY A 194 -0.33 -3.05 -14.19
CA GLY A 194 -1.12 -4.01 -14.97
C GLY A 194 -1.87 -5.04 -14.14
N ILE A 195 -2.55 -5.97 -14.82
CA ILE A 195 -3.38 -7.06 -14.27
C ILE A 195 -3.02 -8.36 -15.00
N PRO A 196 -2.28 -9.30 -14.35
CA PRO A 196 -1.55 -9.15 -13.10
C PRO A 196 -0.42 -8.13 -13.20
N ALA A 197 -0.05 -7.50 -12.08
CA ALA A 197 0.97 -6.47 -12.06
C ALA A 197 2.36 -7.04 -12.40
N LYS A 198 3.11 -6.30 -13.23
CA LYS A 198 4.49 -6.62 -13.59
C LYS A 198 5.39 -5.45 -13.22
N VAL A 199 6.58 -5.76 -12.73
CA VAL A 199 7.61 -4.76 -12.48
C VAL A 199 8.13 -4.23 -13.81
N VAL A 200 7.94 -2.93 -14.08
CA VAL A 200 8.34 -2.27 -15.34
C VAL A 200 9.54 -1.36 -15.16
N ARG A 201 9.90 -1.01 -13.94
CA ARG A 201 11.07 -0.23 -13.62
C ARG A 201 11.61 -0.68 -12.25
N VAL A 202 12.92 -0.91 -12.19
CA VAL A 202 13.69 -0.99 -10.95
C VAL A 202 14.65 0.17 -11.03
N ALA A 203 14.53 1.19 -10.16
CA ALA A 203 15.22 2.44 -10.41
C ALA A 203 15.99 2.92 -9.20
N GLY A 204 17.27 3.16 -9.40
CA GLY A 204 18.07 4.06 -8.60
C GLY A 204 17.80 5.56 -8.85
N GLN A 205 16.71 5.96 -9.51
CA GLN A 205 16.34 7.37 -9.67
C GLN A 205 15.07 7.65 -8.88
N ARG A 206 15.17 8.53 -7.88
CA ARG A 206 14.01 9.10 -7.18
C ARG A 206 13.10 9.76 -8.20
N VAL A 207 11.86 9.29 -8.31
CA VAL A 207 10.81 10.06 -8.96
C VAL A 207 10.52 11.23 -8.02
N ALA A 208 10.76 12.44 -8.49
CA ALA A 208 10.73 13.65 -7.67
C ALA A 208 9.31 14.04 -7.21
N ASN A 209 8.28 13.31 -7.63
CA ASN A 209 6.89 13.62 -7.28
C ASN A 209 6.15 12.35 -6.87
N ASP A 210 5.83 12.23 -5.58
CA ASP A 210 5.13 11.05 -5.02
C ASP A 210 3.70 10.89 -5.55
N LEU A 211 3.14 11.92 -6.18
CA LEU A 211 1.76 11.94 -6.71
C LEU A 211 1.65 11.57 -8.19
N ASP A 212 2.76 11.23 -8.86
CA ASP A 212 2.72 10.92 -10.30
C ASP A 212 2.12 9.53 -10.56
N GLN A 213 0.81 9.49 -10.81
CA GLN A 213 0.06 8.29 -11.19
C GLN A 213 -0.06 8.12 -12.72
N ILE A 214 0.35 9.12 -13.51
CA ILE A 214 0.00 9.24 -14.94
C ILE A 214 1.16 8.81 -15.86
N HIS A 215 2.41 9.07 -15.47
CA HIS A 215 3.59 8.79 -16.31
C HIS A 215 4.16 7.39 -16.10
N ILE A 216 3.30 6.41 -15.82
CA ILE A 216 3.70 5.01 -15.64
C ILE A 216 3.64 4.32 -17.00
N PRO A 217 4.73 3.67 -17.48
CA PRO A 217 4.72 2.94 -18.74
C PRO A 217 3.70 1.80 -18.69
N ASP A 218 2.75 1.78 -19.63
CA ASP A 218 1.80 0.68 -19.80
C ASP A 218 2.51 -0.57 -20.37
N PRO A 219 2.58 -1.70 -19.61
CA PRO A 219 3.24 -2.92 -20.08
C PRO A 219 2.57 -3.52 -21.30
N VAL A 220 1.25 -3.43 -21.40
CA VAL A 220 0.48 -3.96 -22.53
C VAL A 220 0.86 -3.21 -23.79
N SER A 221 0.99 -1.89 -23.74
CA SER A 221 1.47 -1.08 -24.85
C SER A 221 2.91 -1.44 -25.27
N GLN A 222 3.79 -1.77 -24.30
CA GLN A 222 5.16 -2.18 -24.60
C GLN A 222 5.21 -3.57 -25.25
N GLU A 223 4.46 -4.55 -24.72
CA GLU A 223 4.34 -5.88 -25.33
C GLU A 223 3.74 -5.82 -26.74
N LEU A 224 2.68 -5.02 -26.93
CA LEU A 224 2.08 -4.82 -28.26
C LEU A 224 3.05 -4.20 -29.26
N LYS A 225 3.88 -3.23 -28.84
CA LYS A 225 4.94 -2.66 -29.70
C LYS A 225 5.98 -3.71 -30.06
N ALA A 226 6.42 -4.53 -29.10
CA ALA A 226 7.37 -5.61 -29.36
C ALA A 226 6.81 -6.67 -30.30
N LEU A 227 5.55 -7.09 -30.11
CA LEU A 227 4.86 -8.04 -30.98
C LEU A 227 4.69 -7.48 -32.40
N ARG A 228 4.31 -6.22 -32.55
CA ARG A 228 4.24 -5.56 -33.88
C ARG A 228 5.58 -5.56 -34.58
N ALA A 229 6.67 -5.21 -33.88
CA ALA A 229 8.01 -5.25 -34.48
C ALA A 229 8.43 -6.66 -34.89
N GLN A 230 8.06 -7.70 -34.16
CA GLN A 230 8.29 -9.10 -34.56
C GLN A 230 7.46 -9.50 -35.75
N LEU A 231 6.21 -9.06 -35.84
CA LEU A 231 5.32 -9.31 -36.96
C LEU A 231 5.89 -8.67 -38.23
N ASP A 232 6.29 -7.41 -38.18
CA ASP A 232 6.92 -6.69 -39.30
C ASP A 232 8.20 -7.38 -39.80
N ALA A 233 9.01 -7.89 -38.84
CA ALA A 233 10.22 -8.64 -39.18
C ALA A 233 9.92 -9.99 -39.89
N LEU A 234 8.86 -10.67 -39.43
CA LEU A 234 8.38 -11.92 -40.09
C LEU A 234 7.80 -11.65 -41.47
N GLU A 235 6.99 -10.62 -41.62
CA GLU A 235 6.43 -10.22 -42.94
C GLU A 235 7.54 -9.90 -43.97
N LYS A 236 8.57 -9.16 -43.54
CA LYS A 236 9.75 -8.90 -44.37
C LYS A 236 10.47 -10.19 -44.81
N LYS A 237 10.64 -11.16 -43.88
CA LYS A 237 11.26 -12.46 -44.17
C LYS A 237 10.41 -13.28 -45.15
N VAL A 238 9.10 -13.29 -45.00
CA VAL A 238 8.17 -14.03 -45.89
C VAL A 238 8.14 -13.39 -47.28
N SER A 239 8.10 -12.07 -47.37
CA SER A 239 8.14 -11.33 -48.63
C SER A 239 9.45 -11.56 -49.38
N ALA A 240 10.59 -11.57 -48.68
CA ALA A 240 11.90 -11.89 -49.28
C ALA A 240 11.98 -13.33 -49.81
N ARG A 241 11.30 -14.30 -49.17
CA ARG A 241 11.23 -15.70 -49.65
C ARG A 241 10.36 -15.86 -50.90
N LYS A 242 9.35 -15.03 -51.13
CA LYS A 242 8.48 -15.07 -52.31
C LYS A 242 9.15 -14.55 -53.60
N VAL A 243 10.29 -13.86 -53.51
CA VAL A 243 10.99 -13.23 -54.64
C VAL A 243 12.04 -14.17 -55.26
N THR A 244 12.35 -15.35 -54.71
CA THR A 244 13.26 -16.31 -55.33
C THR A 244 12.51 -17.18 -56.36
N PRO A 245 12.66 -16.96 -57.67
CA PRO A 245 11.98 -17.78 -58.69
C PRO A 245 12.54 -19.19 -58.65
N ARG A 246 11.64 -20.17 -58.56
CA ARG A 246 11.94 -21.61 -58.64
C ARG A 246 12.60 -21.89 -60.01
N LYS A 247 13.91 -22.18 -60.08
CA LYS A 247 14.58 -22.64 -61.29
C LYS A 247 13.84 -23.85 -61.85
N LYS A 248 13.25 -23.72 -63.01
CA LYS A 248 12.66 -24.81 -63.80
C LYS A 248 13.76 -25.85 -64.05
N ALA A 249 13.61 -27.07 -63.62
CA ALA A 249 14.42 -28.19 -64.03
C ALA A 249 14.13 -28.49 -65.43
N SER A 250 15.13 -28.33 -66.34
CA SER A 250 15.06 -28.72 -67.72
C SER A 250 15.08 -30.25 -67.82
N ALA A 251 14.01 -30.82 -68.29
CA ALA A 251 13.95 -32.24 -68.71
C ALA A 251 14.81 -32.46 -69.96
N LYS A 252 15.90 -33.18 -69.77
CA LYS A 252 16.67 -33.75 -70.95
C LYS A 252 15.89 -34.94 -71.45
N THR A 253 15.28 -34.78 -72.63
CA THR A 253 14.74 -35.88 -73.43
C THR A 253 15.94 -36.62 -74.05
N LYS A 254 16.17 -37.88 -73.64
CA LYS A 254 17.01 -38.81 -74.42
C LYS A 254 16.16 -39.39 -75.56
N LYS A 255 16.56 -39.08 -76.79
CA LYS A 255 16.22 -39.89 -77.99
C LYS A 255 17.11 -41.09 -77.96
N GLU A 256 16.56 -42.29 -77.92
CA GLU A 256 17.19 -43.50 -78.42
C GLU A 256 16.70 -43.82 -79.78
N GLU A 257 17.66 -43.85 -80.69
CA GLU A 257 17.49 -44.46 -82.01
C GLU A 257 18.02 -45.92 -81.94
N LYS A 258 17.22 -46.80 -82.58
CA LYS A 258 17.41 -48.20 -82.91
C LYS A 258 17.41 -49.22 -81.76
#